data_3b77ce944972e45d8418fbdbf48d33bf
#
_entry.id   3b77ce944972e45d8418fbdbf48d33bf
#
_cell.length_a   1.000
_cell.length_b   1.000
_cell.length_c   1.000
_cell.angle_alpha   90.00
_cell.angle_beta   90.00
_cell.angle_gamma   90.00
#
_symmetry.space_group_name_H-M   'P 1'
#
loop_
_entity.id
_entity.type
_entity.pdbx_description
1 polymer ?
#
loop_
_entity_poly.entity_id
_entity_poly.type
_entity_poly.pdbx_seq_one_letter_code
_entity_poly.pdbx_strand_id
1 'polypeptide(L)'
;IPMPGREEKRTLIIAEFKDYVFCATHQSLTPEDRLLAVPLIEKALQNVDKPIFMAGDMNSAPASAPQLELAKHFATLNDTTSYTFPADRPNRCIDYIYGYSKNGYRFDVQYRKVIEDTISSDHRPVQVIVQVKGK
;
A
#
# COMPACT_ATOMS: atom_id res chain seq x y z
N ILE A 1 -7.88 11.53 5.90
CA ILE A 1 -9.16 11.35 5.21
C ILE A 1 -9.80 10.08 5.75
N PRO A 2 -11.08 10.15 6.22
CA PRO A 2 -11.81 8.97 6.67
C PRO A 2 -11.95 7.94 5.54
N MET A 3 -11.80 6.66 5.92
CA MET A 3 -11.95 5.52 5.02
C MET A 3 -13.04 4.59 5.53
N PRO A 4 -13.69 3.79 4.66
CA PRO A 4 -14.68 2.81 5.09
C PRO A 4 -14.11 1.82 6.11
N GLY A 5 -14.84 1.59 7.18
CA GLY A 5 -14.48 0.68 8.27
C GLY A 5 -15.65 0.50 9.21
N ARG A 6 -16.47 -0.51 8.96
CA ARG A 6 -17.68 -0.79 9.76
C ARG A 6 -17.37 -1.39 11.13
N GLU A 7 -16.26 -2.13 11.25
CA GLU A 7 -15.83 -2.72 12.52
C GLU A 7 -15.05 -1.72 13.38
N GLU A 8 -14.28 -0.82 12.76
CA GLU A 8 -13.60 0.29 13.41
C GLU A 8 -13.28 1.40 12.40
N LYS A 9 -13.03 2.60 12.90
CA LYS A 9 -12.74 3.75 12.04
C LYS A 9 -11.40 3.58 11.34
N ARG A 10 -11.39 3.79 10.03
CA ARG A 10 -10.20 3.73 9.18
C ARG A 10 -9.87 5.10 8.61
N THR A 11 -8.61 5.31 8.27
CA THR A 11 -8.11 6.61 7.81
C THR A 11 -7.04 6.43 6.75
N LEU A 12 -7.02 7.31 5.76
CA LEU A 12 -5.89 7.53 4.87
C LEU A 12 -5.15 8.78 5.34
N ILE A 13 -3.89 8.62 5.69
CA ILE A 13 -2.98 9.73 5.98
C ILE A 13 -2.29 10.11 4.68
N ILE A 14 -2.24 11.40 4.36
CA ILE A 14 -1.51 11.95 3.21
C ILE A 14 -0.51 12.94 3.75
N ALA A 15 0.77 12.61 3.65
CA ALA A 15 1.88 13.48 4.04
C ALA A 15 2.55 14.04 2.78
N GLU A 16 2.46 15.35 2.59
CA GLU A 16 3.10 16.02 1.48
C GLU A 16 4.48 16.53 1.87
N PHE A 17 5.49 16.07 1.13
CA PHE A 17 6.87 16.54 1.22
C PHE A 17 7.21 17.43 0.02
N LYS A 18 8.39 18.04 0.03
CA LYS A 18 8.83 18.91 -1.07
C LYS A 18 8.78 18.20 -2.43
N ASP A 19 9.31 16.99 -2.50
CA ASP A 19 9.55 16.29 -3.77
C ASP A 19 8.66 15.08 -4.00
N TYR A 20 7.85 14.67 -3.00
CA TYR A 20 6.97 13.50 -3.10
C TYR A 20 5.82 13.60 -2.09
N VAL A 21 4.86 12.71 -2.25
CA VAL A 21 3.76 12.46 -1.30
C VAL A 21 3.88 11.05 -0.77
N PHE A 22 3.69 10.87 0.53
CA PHE A 22 3.63 9.55 1.15
C PHE A 22 2.29 9.36 1.85
N CYS A 23 1.61 8.27 1.52
CA CYS A 23 0.32 7.90 2.11
C CYS A 23 0.47 6.67 2.99
N ALA A 24 -0.28 6.63 4.09
CA ALA A 24 -0.35 5.48 4.97
C ALA A 24 -1.81 5.16 5.28
N THR A 25 -2.15 3.86 5.27
CA THR A 25 -3.49 3.41 5.63
C THR A 25 -3.44 2.00 6.22
N HIS A 26 -4.42 1.70 7.06
CA HIS A 26 -4.73 0.36 7.55
C HIS A 26 -6.18 0.08 7.21
N GLN A 27 -6.42 -0.78 6.23
CA GLN A 27 -7.76 -0.99 5.69
C GLN A 27 -8.62 -1.91 6.54
N SER A 28 -9.92 -1.84 6.32
CA SER A 28 -10.95 -2.62 7.01
C SER A 28 -10.72 -4.14 6.87
N LEU A 29 -11.15 -4.88 7.88
CA LEU A 29 -11.23 -6.34 7.83
C LEU A 29 -12.35 -6.82 6.88
N THR A 30 -13.29 -5.96 6.53
CA THR A 30 -14.43 -6.29 5.67
C THR A 30 -14.10 -6.04 4.20
N PRO A 31 -14.22 -7.05 3.31
CA PRO A 31 -13.86 -6.92 1.89
C PRO A 31 -14.59 -5.79 1.15
N GLU A 32 -15.89 -5.60 1.43
CA GLU A 32 -16.70 -4.55 0.80
C GLU A 32 -16.17 -3.15 1.15
N ASP A 33 -15.74 -2.94 2.38
CA ASP A 33 -15.15 -1.66 2.80
C ASP A 33 -13.84 -1.39 2.07
N ARG A 34 -13.00 -2.42 1.88
CA ARG A 34 -11.75 -2.29 1.11
C ARG A 34 -12.01 -1.93 -0.35
N LEU A 35 -13.05 -2.49 -0.97
CA LEU A 35 -13.44 -2.11 -2.33
C LEU A 35 -13.94 -0.66 -2.39
N LEU A 36 -14.73 -0.22 -1.42
CA LEU A 36 -15.22 1.17 -1.33
C LEU A 36 -14.07 2.17 -1.09
N ALA A 37 -12.99 1.75 -0.45
CA ALA A 37 -11.84 2.61 -0.19
C ALA A 37 -11.08 3.00 -1.48
N VAL A 38 -11.04 2.13 -2.48
CA VAL A 38 -10.24 2.35 -3.71
C VAL A 38 -10.62 3.65 -4.43
N PRO A 39 -11.90 3.92 -4.78
CA PRO A 39 -12.25 5.17 -5.44
C PRO A 39 -12.04 6.40 -4.57
N LEU A 40 -12.12 6.29 -3.25
CA LEU A 40 -11.84 7.39 -2.33
C LEU A 40 -10.34 7.75 -2.31
N ILE A 41 -9.48 6.74 -2.33
CA ILE A 41 -8.03 6.93 -2.44
C ILE A 41 -7.68 7.59 -3.78
N GLU A 42 -8.22 7.08 -4.87
CA GLU A 42 -8.01 7.65 -6.21
C GLU A 42 -8.46 9.11 -6.28
N LYS A 43 -9.65 9.42 -5.78
CA LYS A 43 -10.18 10.79 -5.75
C LYS A 43 -9.27 11.74 -4.97
N ALA A 44 -8.68 11.27 -3.87
CA ALA A 44 -7.79 12.07 -3.05
C ALA A 44 -6.45 12.39 -3.73
N LEU A 45 -5.99 11.53 -4.65
CA LEU A 45 -4.64 11.58 -5.21
C LEU A 45 -4.60 12.01 -6.70
N GLN A 46 -5.70 11.95 -7.42
CA GLN A 46 -5.74 12.14 -8.88
C GLN A 46 -5.19 13.47 -9.40
N ASN A 47 -5.16 14.51 -8.57
CA ASN A 47 -4.66 15.84 -8.97
C ASN A 47 -3.27 16.16 -8.40
N VAL A 48 -2.62 15.20 -7.76
CA VAL A 48 -1.28 15.39 -7.20
C VAL A 48 -0.24 15.22 -8.29
N ASP A 49 0.57 16.25 -8.50
CA ASP A 49 1.63 16.27 -9.52
C ASP A 49 3.03 16.09 -8.90
N LYS A 50 3.16 15.05 -8.10
CA LYS A 50 4.41 14.59 -7.49
C LYS A 50 4.42 13.06 -7.48
N PRO A 51 5.58 12.40 -7.37
CA PRO A 51 5.60 10.97 -7.07
C PRO A 51 4.83 10.66 -5.78
N ILE A 52 3.96 9.67 -5.82
CA ILE A 52 3.16 9.28 -4.67
C ILE A 52 3.49 7.85 -4.29
N PHE A 53 3.83 7.64 -3.03
CA PHE A 53 3.94 6.33 -2.40
C PHE A 53 2.75 6.10 -1.46
N MET A 54 2.31 4.86 -1.35
CA MET A 54 1.34 4.45 -0.34
C MET A 54 1.80 3.14 0.29
N ALA A 55 1.71 3.04 1.61
CA ALA A 55 2.06 1.82 2.32
C ALA A 55 1.07 1.53 3.46
N GLY A 56 0.98 0.26 3.82
CA GLY A 56 0.18 -0.16 4.98
C GLY A 56 -0.29 -1.60 4.92
N ASP A 57 -1.02 -1.96 5.97
CA ASP A 57 -1.76 -3.21 6.07
C ASP A 57 -3.08 -3.08 5.29
N MET A 58 -3.17 -3.78 4.18
CA MET A 58 -4.35 -3.74 3.30
C MET A 58 -5.39 -4.82 3.64
N ASN A 59 -5.08 -5.69 4.62
CA ASN A 59 -5.96 -6.79 5.03
C ASN A 59 -6.50 -7.64 3.87
N SER A 60 -5.73 -7.75 2.79
CA SER A 60 -6.16 -8.43 1.58
C SER A 60 -5.00 -9.14 0.87
N ALA A 61 -5.29 -10.33 0.33
CA ALA A 61 -4.33 -11.12 -0.43
C ALA A 61 -4.09 -10.49 -1.83
N PRO A 62 -2.92 -10.76 -2.46
CA PRO A 62 -2.55 -10.15 -3.74
C PRO A 62 -3.56 -10.35 -4.88
N ALA A 63 -4.21 -11.53 -4.94
CA ALA A 63 -5.18 -11.85 -5.98
C ALA A 63 -6.63 -11.48 -5.63
N SER A 64 -6.87 -10.84 -4.49
CA SER A 64 -8.21 -10.45 -4.04
C SER A 64 -8.76 -9.27 -4.85
N ALA A 65 -10.07 -9.13 -4.91
CA ALA A 65 -10.73 -8.06 -5.65
C ALA A 65 -10.26 -6.65 -5.25
N PRO A 66 -10.08 -6.28 -3.96
CA PRO A 66 -9.55 -4.96 -3.61
C PRO A 66 -8.16 -4.70 -4.16
N GLN A 67 -7.27 -5.71 -4.17
CA GLN A 67 -5.93 -5.56 -4.71
C GLN A 67 -5.92 -5.43 -6.23
N LEU A 68 -6.79 -6.17 -6.93
CA LEU A 68 -6.96 -6.04 -8.38
C LEU A 68 -7.50 -4.65 -8.77
N GLU A 69 -8.40 -4.08 -7.98
CA GLU A 69 -8.88 -2.70 -8.21
C GLU A 69 -7.78 -1.66 -7.94
N LEU A 70 -7.02 -1.80 -6.85
CA LEU A 70 -5.87 -0.93 -6.58
C LEU A 70 -4.82 -0.99 -7.69
N ALA A 71 -4.59 -2.16 -8.27
CA ALA A 71 -3.62 -2.35 -9.35
C ALA A 71 -3.94 -1.56 -10.64
N LYS A 72 -5.16 -1.08 -10.79
CA LYS A 72 -5.54 -0.17 -11.90
C LYS A 72 -4.93 1.22 -11.75
N HIS A 73 -4.55 1.61 -10.54
CA HIS A 73 -4.06 2.95 -10.17
C HIS A 73 -2.65 2.94 -9.61
N PHE A 74 -2.20 1.83 -9.04
CA PHE A 74 -0.94 1.69 -8.33
C PHE A 74 -0.12 0.51 -8.84
N ALA A 75 1.18 0.70 -8.92
CA ALA A 75 2.14 -0.40 -9.06
C ALA A 75 2.51 -0.92 -7.67
N THR A 76 2.42 -2.21 -7.44
CA THR A 76 2.92 -2.85 -6.22
C THR A 76 4.44 -2.97 -6.31
N LEU A 77 5.15 -2.45 -5.32
CA LEU A 77 6.60 -2.34 -5.34
C LEU A 77 7.31 -3.46 -4.58
N ASN A 78 6.64 -4.06 -3.58
CA ASN A 78 7.21 -5.18 -2.83
C ASN A 78 6.91 -6.53 -3.50
N ASP A 79 7.67 -7.55 -3.11
CA ASP A 79 7.46 -8.92 -3.55
C ASP A 79 6.29 -9.56 -2.79
N THR A 80 5.16 -9.72 -3.45
CA THR A 80 3.95 -10.28 -2.83
C THR A 80 3.99 -11.79 -2.62
N THR A 81 5.02 -12.47 -3.10
CA THR A 81 5.27 -13.88 -2.79
C THR A 81 6.02 -14.08 -1.46
N SER A 82 6.58 -12.99 -0.93
CA SER A 82 7.18 -12.97 0.41
C SER A 82 6.14 -12.58 1.44
N TYR A 83 5.85 -13.48 2.37
CA TYR A 83 4.77 -13.32 3.34
C TYR A 83 5.14 -12.36 4.48
N THR A 84 4.17 -11.58 4.92
CA THR A 84 4.35 -10.50 5.90
C THR A 84 3.67 -10.77 7.25
N PHE A 85 2.75 -11.73 7.31
CA PHE A 85 1.92 -12.02 8.49
C PHE A 85 1.56 -13.50 8.62
N PRO A 86 1.46 -14.05 9.86
CA PRO A 86 2.01 -13.50 11.10
C PRO A 86 3.55 -13.54 11.11
N ALA A 87 4.18 -12.69 11.93
CA ALA A 87 5.64 -12.53 11.90
C ALA A 87 6.42 -13.80 12.26
N ASP A 88 5.93 -14.60 13.20
CA ASP A 88 6.57 -15.83 13.66
C ASP A 88 6.44 -16.99 12.67
N ARG A 89 5.29 -17.13 12.02
CA ARG A 89 4.96 -18.17 11.02
C ARG A 89 4.18 -17.57 9.86
N PRO A 90 4.83 -16.80 9.00
CA PRO A 90 4.12 -16.08 7.95
C PRO A 90 3.46 -17.03 6.95
N ASN A 91 2.21 -16.76 6.63
CA ASN A 91 1.41 -17.56 5.71
C ASN A 91 0.66 -16.74 4.65
N ARG A 92 0.77 -15.40 4.69
CA ARG A 92 0.15 -14.51 3.72
C ARG A 92 0.84 -13.16 3.62
N CYS A 93 0.70 -12.51 2.48
CA CYS A 93 1.10 -11.13 2.23
C CYS A 93 -0.14 -10.24 2.32
N ILE A 94 -0.17 -9.33 3.30
CA ILE A 94 -1.24 -8.34 3.50
C ILE A 94 -0.69 -6.93 3.67
N ASP A 95 0.63 -6.77 3.73
CA ASP A 95 1.32 -5.49 3.86
C ASP A 95 1.99 -5.15 2.53
N TYR A 96 1.78 -3.92 2.07
CA TYR A 96 2.20 -3.51 0.73
C TYR A 96 2.84 -2.13 0.73
N ILE A 97 3.69 -1.93 -0.28
CA ILE A 97 4.20 -0.62 -0.67
C ILE A 97 3.87 -0.42 -2.15
N TYR A 98 3.26 0.71 -2.47
CA TYR A 98 2.82 1.06 -3.81
C TYR A 98 3.42 2.36 -4.30
N GLY A 99 3.53 2.48 -5.63
CA GLY A 99 3.73 3.73 -6.35
C GLY A 99 2.51 4.05 -7.21
N TYR A 100 2.03 5.29 -7.16
CA TYR A 100 0.89 5.73 -7.96
C TYR A 100 1.28 5.86 -9.43
N SER A 101 0.54 5.21 -10.33
CA SER A 101 0.92 5.05 -11.74
C SER A 101 0.11 5.92 -12.72
N LYS A 102 -0.77 6.80 -12.21
CA LYS A 102 -1.68 7.58 -13.05
C LYS A 102 -1.26 9.03 -13.30
N ASN A 103 -0.15 9.48 -12.72
CA ASN A 103 0.34 10.86 -12.87
C ASN A 103 1.67 10.98 -13.64
N GLY A 104 2.06 9.92 -14.34
CA GLY A 104 3.22 9.93 -15.26
C GLY A 104 4.55 9.57 -14.62
N TYR A 105 4.64 9.44 -13.29
CA TYR A 105 5.85 8.95 -12.64
C TYR A 105 5.95 7.44 -12.70
N ARG A 106 7.18 6.93 -12.77
CA ARG A 106 7.50 5.51 -12.81
C ARG A 106 8.43 5.14 -11.66
N PHE A 107 8.33 3.91 -11.21
CA PHE A 107 9.04 3.40 -10.05
C PHE A 107 9.86 2.19 -10.46
N ASP A 108 11.18 2.34 -10.43
CA ASP A 108 12.12 1.29 -10.79
C ASP A 108 12.66 0.66 -9.50
N VAL A 109 12.19 -0.54 -9.16
CA VAL A 109 12.54 -1.22 -7.92
C VAL A 109 13.94 -1.79 -8.03
N GLN A 110 14.86 -1.32 -7.19
CA GLN A 110 16.25 -1.74 -7.14
C GLN A 110 16.46 -2.91 -6.17
N TYR A 111 15.66 -2.95 -5.10
CA TYR A 111 15.76 -3.95 -4.05
C TYR A 111 14.43 -4.07 -3.31
N ARG A 112 14.08 -5.29 -2.92
CA ARG A 112 12.91 -5.57 -2.09
C ARG A 112 13.18 -6.70 -1.12
N LYS A 113 12.66 -6.58 0.11
CA LYS A 113 12.82 -7.59 1.16
C LYS A 113 11.68 -7.52 2.17
N VAL A 114 11.27 -8.67 2.66
CA VAL A 114 10.52 -8.81 3.91
C VAL A 114 11.52 -9.20 4.99
N ILE A 115 11.60 -8.38 6.04
CA ILE A 115 12.60 -8.55 7.11
C ILE A 115 12.10 -9.57 8.11
N GLU A 116 12.95 -10.55 8.47
CA GLU A 116 12.61 -11.63 9.41
C GLU A 116 12.71 -11.16 10.87
N ASP A 117 11.89 -10.16 11.22
CA ASP A 117 11.73 -9.69 12.59
C ASP A 117 10.47 -10.30 13.20
N THR A 118 10.64 -11.10 14.24
CA THR A 118 9.54 -11.80 14.94
C THR A 118 9.20 -11.19 16.30
N ILE A 119 9.85 -10.08 16.66
CA ILE A 119 9.78 -9.48 18.00
C ILE A 119 9.06 -8.14 18.00
N SER A 120 9.38 -7.28 17.01
CA SER A 120 8.93 -5.87 17.03
C SER A 120 7.43 -5.71 16.77
N SER A 121 6.81 -6.66 16.06
CA SER A 121 5.38 -6.64 15.69
C SER A 121 4.92 -8.06 15.36
N ASP A 122 3.62 -8.25 15.28
CA ASP A 122 3.02 -9.47 14.71
C ASP A 122 3.03 -9.44 13.15
N HIS A 123 3.43 -8.33 12.54
CA HIS A 123 3.75 -8.22 11.12
C HIS A 123 5.25 -8.11 10.89
N ARG A 124 5.75 -8.65 9.79
CA ARG A 124 7.14 -8.46 9.36
C ARG A 124 7.30 -7.14 8.62
N PRO A 125 8.39 -6.39 8.86
CA PRO A 125 8.68 -5.17 8.10
C PRO A 125 8.88 -5.46 6.61
N VAL A 126 8.36 -4.58 5.77
CA VAL A 126 8.52 -4.63 4.30
C VAL A 126 9.43 -3.48 3.88
N GLN A 127 10.46 -3.79 3.07
CA GLN A 127 11.42 -2.82 2.58
C GLN A 127 11.49 -2.85 1.06
N VAL A 128 11.52 -1.68 0.44
CA VAL A 128 11.87 -1.51 -0.98
C VAL A 128 12.85 -0.35 -1.14
N ILE A 129 13.75 -0.47 -2.10
CA ILE A 129 14.59 0.63 -2.58
C ILE A 129 14.15 0.90 -4.01
N VAL A 130 13.77 2.14 -4.29
CA VAL A 130 13.12 2.51 -5.55
C VAL A 130 13.80 3.74 -6.13
N GLN A 131 14.08 3.70 -7.43
CA GLN A 131 14.41 4.89 -8.21
C GLN A 131 13.14 5.41 -8.85
N VAL A 132 12.80 6.68 -8.57
CA VAL A 132 11.68 7.34 -9.21
C VAL A 132 12.15 7.98 -10.50
N LYS A 133 11.40 7.74 -11.59
CA LYS A 133 11.65 8.35 -12.90
C LYS A 133 10.53 9.33 -13.21
N GLY A 134 10.90 10.54 -13.61
CA GLY A 134 9.96 11.60 -13.96
C GLY A 134 9.21 11.33 -15.26
N LYS A 135 8.18 12.09 -15.48
CA LYS A 135 7.43 12.11 -16.73
C LYS A 135 8.28 12.65 -17.86
#